data_aa425330ca42896312b3e0c6e28e623f
#
_entry.id   aa425330ca42896312b3e0c6e28e623f
#
_cell.length_a   1.000
_cell.length_b   1.000
_cell.length_c   1.000
_cell.angle_alpha   90.00
_cell.angle_beta   90.00
_cell.angle_gamma   90.00
#
_symmetry.space_group_name_H-M   'P 1'
#
loop_
_entity.id
_entity.type
_entity.pdbx_description
1 polymer ?
#
loop_
_entity_poly.entity_id
_entity_poly.type
_entity_poly.pdbx_seq_one_letter_code
_entity_poly.pdbx_strand_id
1 'polypeptide(L)'
;MGLQVIPEQEVAFGQITSVIEASQQIAICAHTSPDGDAIGSGLALGMIIETAWPHKQVTNLLADDAPVPRIYNFLPGASKMVPASRYAGSPDLFISVDLSVDARLNKALPVLSRSRRHVIIDHHPCETHTGEAFVIRPQAAAVGVIVTEYALHLGVRLTRPIAQCLFCAIVTDTGRFQYQNADPESFQAASLLVDAGASPAEVSLNVYQSFSLAYLHLESAVMSRVTTFAGGKIAYSYATIEDLRRTGASLDECDGLIDEVRSVRGSEIALFLKEVPGGKVRGNLRSKTNWDVSKVASELGGGGHAAAAGFTVEGDLDEVLATVLPKLRDLVDVPDWRDATGSLV
;
A
#
# COMPACT_ATOMS: atom_id res chain seq x y z
N MET A 1 18.01 21.46 2.63
CA MET A 1 18.59 20.48 1.70
C MET A 1 17.41 19.85 0.98
N GLY A 2 17.46 19.74 -0.37
CA GLY A 2 16.39 19.08 -1.12
C GLY A 2 16.58 17.56 -1.16
N LEU A 3 15.57 16.84 -1.63
CA LEU A 3 15.63 15.41 -1.90
C LEU A 3 16.84 15.11 -2.81
N GLN A 4 17.68 14.17 -2.43
CA GLN A 4 18.90 13.80 -3.16
C GLN A 4 18.94 12.29 -3.36
N VAL A 5 19.27 11.87 -4.57
CA VAL A 5 19.54 10.47 -4.87
C VAL A 5 20.87 10.06 -4.24
N ILE A 6 20.89 8.98 -3.49
CA ILE A 6 22.13 8.47 -2.88
C ILE A 6 22.95 7.67 -3.91
N PRO A 7 24.30 7.59 -3.78
CA PRO A 7 25.16 6.95 -4.80
C PRO A 7 24.79 5.51 -5.14
N GLU A 8 24.36 4.70 -4.16
CA GLU A 8 23.95 3.33 -4.38
C GLU A 8 22.69 3.23 -5.25
N GLN A 9 21.77 4.17 -5.11
CA GLN A 9 20.56 4.27 -5.93
C GLN A 9 20.86 4.77 -7.34
N GLU A 10 21.82 5.69 -7.50
CA GLU A 10 22.27 6.15 -8.82
C GLU A 10 22.68 4.97 -9.73
N VAL A 11 23.42 4.01 -9.17
CA VAL A 11 23.82 2.80 -9.92
C VAL A 11 22.61 1.94 -10.29
N ALA A 12 21.70 1.70 -9.34
CA ALA A 12 20.52 0.90 -9.57
C ALA A 12 19.55 1.57 -10.57
N PHE A 13 19.36 2.87 -10.46
CA PHE A 13 18.58 3.65 -11.42
C PHE A 13 19.19 3.62 -12.82
N GLY A 14 20.52 3.70 -12.94
CA GLY A 14 21.23 3.52 -14.23
C GLY A 14 20.98 2.16 -14.87
N GLN A 15 20.92 1.08 -14.07
CA GLN A 15 20.58 -0.26 -14.55
C GLN A 15 19.13 -0.32 -15.03
N ILE A 16 18.16 0.19 -14.24
CA ILE A 16 16.75 0.27 -14.62
C ILE A 16 16.59 1.07 -15.92
N THR A 17 17.25 2.23 -16.01
CA THR A 17 17.24 3.09 -17.20
C THR A 17 17.70 2.32 -18.43
N SER A 18 18.80 1.58 -18.33
CA SER A 18 19.33 0.78 -19.46
C SER A 18 18.34 -0.29 -19.94
N VAL A 19 17.61 -0.92 -19.01
CA VAL A 19 16.57 -1.91 -19.34
C VAL A 19 15.38 -1.24 -20.00
N ILE A 20 14.95 -0.08 -19.51
CA ILE A 20 13.86 0.70 -20.09
C ILE A 20 14.25 1.17 -21.50
N GLU A 21 15.46 1.70 -21.69
CA GLU A 21 15.95 2.17 -23.00
C GLU A 21 15.93 1.07 -24.07
N ALA A 22 16.29 -0.14 -23.68
CA ALA A 22 16.30 -1.32 -24.55
C ALA A 22 14.90 -1.90 -24.87
N SER A 23 13.83 -1.34 -24.30
CA SER A 23 12.46 -1.84 -24.40
C SER A 23 11.56 -0.86 -25.13
N GLN A 24 10.55 -1.35 -25.87
CA GLN A 24 9.58 -0.53 -26.61
C GLN A 24 8.17 -0.64 -26.02
N GLN A 25 7.74 -1.85 -25.66
CA GLN A 25 6.45 -2.12 -25.04
C GLN A 25 6.65 -2.44 -23.57
N ILE A 26 6.13 -1.59 -22.69
CA ILE A 26 6.33 -1.66 -21.24
C ILE A 26 4.98 -1.85 -20.56
N ALA A 27 4.88 -2.87 -19.73
CA ALA A 27 3.75 -3.06 -18.82
C ALA A 27 4.21 -2.73 -17.39
N ILE A 28 3.44 -1.92 -16.68
CA ILE A 28 3.66 -1.59 -15.26
C ILE A 28 2.50 -2.16 -14.47
N CYS A 29 2.79 -2.89 -13.41
CA CYS A 29 1.76 -3.47 -12.54
C CYS A 29 2.22 -3.44 -11.08
N ALA A 30 1.28 -3.19 -10.19
CA ALA A 30 1.44 -3.30 -8.75
C ALA A 30 0.74 -4.57 -8.23
N HIS A 31 0.66 -4.71 -6.92
CA HIS A 31 0.03 -5.85 -6.26
C HIS A 31 -1.51 -5.89 -6.40
N THR A 32 -2.08 -7.06 -6.12
CA THR A 32 -3.54 -7.27 -5.98
C THR A 32 -4.12 -6.40 -4.86
N SER A 33 -5.37 -5.94 -5.00
CA SER A 33 -6.00 -4.97 -4.10
C SER A 33 -5.12 -3.73 -3.88
N PRO A 34 -4.78 -2.99 -4.95
CA PRO A 34 -3.80 -1.91 -4.90
C PRO A 34 -4.28 -0.74 -4.05
N ASP A 35 -3.38 -0.19 -3.28
CA ASP A 35 -3.57 1.03 -2.49
C ASP A 35 -3.10 2.29 -3.23
N GLY A 36 -2.94 3.39 -2.49
CA GLY A 36 -2.56 4.67 -3.10
C GLY A 36 -1.11 4.73 -3.52
N ASP A 37 -0.19 4.01 -2.84
CA ASP A 37 1.21 3.92 -3.26
C ASP A 37 1.33 3.09 -4.54
N ALA A 38 0.71 1.93 -4.58
CA ALA A 38 0.66 1.06 -5.76
C ALA A 38 0.14 1.78 -7.01
N ILE A 39 -1.03 2.43 -6.91
CA ILE A 39 -1.67 3.15 -8.03
C ILE A 39 -0.89 4.42 -8.38
N GLY A 40 -0.57 5.24 -7.39
CA GLY A 40 0.10 6.52 -7.61
C GLY A 40 1.49 6.37 -8.20
N SER A 41 2.29 5.48 -7.66
CA SER A 41 3.66 5.21 -8.13
C SER A 41 3.67 4.59 -9.52
N GLY A 42 2.77 3.64 -9.81
CA GLY A 42 2.64 3.03 -11.13
C GLY A 42 2.25 4.04 -12.21
N LEU A 43 1.22 4.87 -11.94
CA LEU A 43 0.77 5.91 -12.88
C LEU A 43 1.85 6.97 -13.12
N ALA A 44 2.51 7.43 -12.06
CA ALA A 44 3.59 8.41 -12.18
C ALA A 44 4.77 7.87 -12.98
N LEU A 45 5.20 6.63 -12.69
CA LEU A 45 6.29 5.99 -13.43
C LEU A 45 5.98 5.88 -14.92
N GLY A 46 4.75 5.51 -15.27
CA GLY A 46 4.30 5.47 -16.67
C GLY A 46 4.46 6.83 -17.34
N MET A 47 3.96 7.90 -16.72
CA MET A 47 4.09 9.28 -17.24
C MET A 47 5.54 9.76 -17.32
N ILE A 48 6.39 9.37 -16.37
CA ILE A 48 7.82 9.69 -16.39
C ILE A 48 8.49 9.01 -17.58
N ILE A 49 8.23 7.73 -17.81
CA ILE A 49 8.79 6.98 -18.95
C ILE A 49 8.31 7.57 -20.28
N GLU A 50 7.01 7.87 -20.42
CA GLU A 50 6.45 8.50 -21.63
C GLU A 50 7.04 9.90 -21.87
N THR A 51 7.39 10.63 -20.81
CA THR A 51 8.03 11.94 -20.92
C THR A 51 9.49 11.83 -21.38
N ALA A 52 10.25 10.91 -20.79
CA ALA A 52 11.66 10.69 -21.11
C ALA A 52 11.83 10.05 -22.51
N TRP A 53 10.93 9.15 -22.88
CA TRP A 53 10.97 8.40 -24.15
C TRP A 53 9.59 8.39 -24.83
N PRO A 54 9.19 9.46 -25.53
CA PRO A 54 7.84 9.61 -26.11
C PRO A 54 7.44 8.57 -27.16
N HIS A 55 8.39 7.79 -27.66
CA HIS A 55 8.16 6.73 -28.65
C HIS A 55 7.83 5.37 -28.02
N LYS A 56 7.96 5.22 -26.70
CA LYS A 56 7.64 3.97 -26.01
C LYS A 56 6.14 3.84 -25.74
N GLN A 57 5.67 2.60 -25.69
CA GLN A 57 4.29 2.28 -25.38
C GLN A 57 4.24 1.77 -23.93
N VAL A 58 3.63 2.54 -23.06
CA VAL A 58 3.49 2.19 -21.63
C VAL A 58 2.02 1.87 -21.33
N THR A 59 1.80 0.76 -20.62
CA THR A 59 0.47 0.35 -20.17
C THR A 59 0.50 0.06 -18.67
N ASN A 60 -0.27 0.80 -17.89
CA ASN A 60 -0.49 0.51 -16.48
C ASN A 60 -1.58 -0.56 -16.34
N LEU A 61 -1.25 -1.65 -15.67
CA LEU A 61 -2.12 -2.80 -15.47
C LEU A 61 -2.66 -2.84 -14.03
N LEU A 62 -3.85 -3.41 -13.89
CA LEU A 62 -4.39 -3.85 -12.60
C LEU A 62 -4.16 -5.35 -12.47
N ALA A 63 -3.62 -5.79 -11.33
CA ALA A 63 -3.39 -7.21 -11.03
C ALA A 63 -4.71 -8.01 -10.90
N ASP A 64 -5.82 -7.31 -10.62
CA ASP A 64 -7.16 -7.86 -10.47
C ASP A 64 -8.10 -7.40 -11.59
N ASP A 65 -9.26 -8.07 -11.70
CA ASP A 65 -10.34 -7.64 -12.60
C ASP A 65 -11.20 -6.51 -12.00
N ALA A 66 -11.02 -6.21 -10.73
CA ALA A 66 -11.67 -5.08 -10.07
C ALA A 66 -11.21 -3.75 -10.69
N PRO A 67 -12.09 -2.75 -10.78
CA PRO A 67 -11.70 -1.41 -11.22
C PRO A 67 -10.74 -0.77 -10.21
N VAL A 68 -10.11 0.35 -10.62
CA VAL A 68 -9.36 1.21 -9.68
C VAL A 68 -10.28 1.57 -8.50
N PRO A 69 -9.80 1.45 -7.26
CA PRO A 69 -10.59 1.84 -6.09
C PRO A 69 -11.11 3.28 -6.23
N ARG A 70 -12.38 3.48 -5.91
CA ARG A 70 -13.12 4.75 -6.13
C ARG A 70 -12.34 5.99 -5.65
N ILE A 71 -11.69 5.87 -4.52
CA ILE A 71 -10.94 6.96 -3.88
C ILE A 71 -9.69 7.40 -4.66
N TYR A 72 -9.21 6.59 -5.61
CA TYR A 72 -8.07 6.91 -6.49
C TYR A 72 -8.45 7.25 -7.92
N ASN A 73 -9.75 7.23 -8.27
CA ASN A 73 -10.21 7.56 -9.63
C ASN A 73 -9.91 9.00 -10.06
N PHE A 74 -9.62 9.89 -9.12
CA PHE A 74 -9.24 11.27 -9.42
C PHE A 74 -7.79 11.41 -9.93
N LEU A 75 -6.96 10.38 -9.75
CA LEU A 75 -5.56 10.41 -10.17
C LEU A 75 -5.44 10.44 -11.69
N PRO A 76 -4.57 11.30 -12.23
CA PRO A 76 -4.30 11.34 -13.66
C PRO A 76 -3.86 9.99 -14.21
N GLY A 77 -4.60 9.50 -15.21
CA GLY A 77 -4.33 8.21 -15.83
C GLY A 77 -5.07 7.02 -15.22
N ALA A 78 -5.70 7.14 -14.06
CA ALA A 78 -6.42 6.04 -13.40
C ALA A 78 -7.48 5.38 -14.29
N SER A 79 -8.25 6.17 -15.05
CA SER A 79 -9.28 5.68 -15.98
C SER A 79 -8.72 4.90 -17.18
N LYS A 80 -7.40 4.94 -17.41
CA LYS A 80 -6.73 4.24 -18.51
C LYS A 80 -6.07 2.94 -18.08
N MET A 81 -6.07 2.62 -16.78
CA MET A 81 -5.53 1.36 -16.27
C MET A 81 -6.33 0.17 -16.83
N VAL A 82 -5.62 -0.88 -17.20
CA VAL A 82 -6.21 -2.05 -17.87
C VAL A 82 -6.10 -3.26 -16.95
N PRO A 83 -7.19 -3.98 -16.64
CA PRO A 83 -7.09 -5.28 -15.98
C PRO A 83 -6.14 -6.21 -16.76
N ALA A 84 -5.18 -6.82 -16.06
CA ALA A 84 -4.15 -7.66 -16.70
C ALA A 84 -4.75 -8.85 -17.46
N SER A 85 -5.92 -9.36 -17.04
CA SER A 85 -6.68 -10.41 -17.73
C SER A 85 -7.14 -9.99 -19.12
N ARG A 86 -7.31 -8.68 -19.37
CA ARG A 86 -7.73 -8.11 -20.67
C ARG A 86 -6.56 -7.63 -21.53
N TYR A 87 -5.34 -7.64 -20.99
CA TYR A 87 -4.16 -7.22 -21.72
C TYR A 87 -3.62 -8.35 -22.61
N ALA A 88 -3.81 -8.21 -23.92
CA ALA A 88 -3.40 -9.23 -24.88
C ALA A 88 -1.94 -9.08 -25.38
N GLY A 89 -1.24 -8.00 -24.99
CA GLY A 89 0.13 -7.74 -25.43
C GLY A 89 1.18 -8.69 -24.83
N SER A 90 2.35 -8.74 -25.45
CA SER A 90 3.55 -9.39 -24.91
C SER A 90 4.61 -8.29 -24.74
N PRO A 91 4.72 -7.67 -23.57
CA PRO A 91 5.62 -6.55 -23.39
C PRO A 91 7.08 -7.00 -23.44
N ASP A 92 7.96 -6.10 -23.91
CA ASP A 92 9.39 -6.32 -23.82
C ASP A 92 9.86 -6.27 -22.38
N LEU A 93 9.22 -5.39 -21.59
CA LEU A 93 9.56 -5.15 -20.20
C LEU A 93 8.29 -5.16 -19.34
N PHE A 94 8.34 -5.91 -18.26
CA PHE A 94 7.39 -5.81 -17.16
C PHE A 94 8.06 -5.10 -15.97
N ILE A 95 7.40 -4.10 -15.41
CA ILE A 95 7.86 -3.38 -14.22
C ILE A 95 6.89 -3.67 -13.08
N SER A 96 7.37 -4.35 -12.04
CA SER A 96 6.66 -4.49 -10.77
C SER A 96 6.91 -3.26 -9.91
N VAL A 97 5.83 -2.62 -9.46
CA VAL A 97 5.86 -1.43 -8.61
C VAL A 97 5.14 -1.76 -7.31
N ASP A 98 5.76 -1.43 -6.19
CA ASP A 98 5.23 -1.69 -4.85
C ASP A 98 5.00 -3.19 -4.59
N LEU A 99 5.87 -4.00 -5.13
CA LEU A 99 5.76 -5.45 -5.15
C LEU A 99 7.08 -6.11 -5.53
N SER A 100 7.60 -6.97 -4.67
CA SER A 100 8.77 -7.83 -4.95
C SER A 100 8.40 -9.31 -5.07
N VAL A 101 7.21 -9.73 -4.61
CA VAL A 101 6.79 -11.12 -4.57
C VAL A 101 5.78 -11.41 -5.67
N ASP A 102 6.18 -12.17 -6.69
CA ASP A 102 5.39 -12.45 -7.90
C ASP A 102 3.98 -13.03 -7.60
N ALA A 103 3.82 -13.77 -6.50
CA ALA A 103 2.53 -14.34 -6.10
C ALA A 103 1.42 -13.28 -5.91
N ARG A 104 1.78 -12.02 -5.58
CA ARG A 104 0.84 -10.92 -5.43
C ARG A 104 0.44 -10.27 -6.77
N LEU A 105 1.00 -10.70 -7.90
CA LEU A 105 0.62 -10.25 -9.24
C LEU A 105 -0.69 -10.86 -9.76
N ASN A 106 -1.20 -11.93 -9.14
CA ASN A 106 -2.47 -12.57 -9.48
C ASN A 106 -2.69 -12.70 -11.01
N LYS A 107 -3.63 -11.97 -11.60
CA LYS A 107 -3.95 -12.00 -13.04
C LYS A 107 -2.85 -11.39 -13.92
N ALA A 108 -1.92 -10.63 -13.36
CA ALA A 108 -0.78 -10.07 -14.09
C ALA A 108 0.41 -11.05 -14.20
N LEU A 109 0.46 -12.13 -13.41
CA LEU A 109 1.52 -13.14 -13.48
C LEU A 109 1.69 -13.74 -14.90
N PRO A 110 0.64 -14.09 -15.66
CA PRO A 110 0.78 -14.51 -17.06
C PRO A 110 1.35 -13.42 -17.99
N VAL A 111 1.18 -12.12 -17.66
CA VAL A 111 1.80 -11.03 -18.43
C VAL A 111 3.29 -10.97 -18.14
N LEU A 112 3.69 -11.02 -16.87
CA LEU A 112 5.10 -11.14 -16.48
C LEU A 112 5.76 -12.35 -17.18
N SER A 113 5.13 -13.54 -17.13
CA SER A 113 5.70 -14.77 -17.68
C SER A 113 5.96 -14.73 -19.20
N ARG A 114 5.24 -13.87 -19.95
CA ARG A 114 5.47 -13.68 -21.39
C ARG A 114 6.30 -12.44 -21.73
N SER A 115 6.71 -11.68 -20.72
CA SER A 115 7.62 -10.55 -20.87
C SER A 115 9.06 -11.03 -21.03
N ARG A 116 9.89 -10.26 -21.75
CA ARG A 116 11.31 -10.63 -21.96
C ARG A 116 12.18 -10.23 -20.79
N ARG A 117 11.82 -9.15 -20.10
CA ARG A 117 12.59 -8.51 -19.04
C ARG A 117 11.68 -8.19 -17.88
N HIS A 118 12.27 -8.14 -16.68
CA HIS A 118 11.57 -7.78 -15.45
C HIS A 118 12.38 -6.78 -14.62
N VAL A 119 11.76 -5.68 -14.25
CA VAL A 119 12.28 -4.66 -13.34
C VAL A 119 11.40 -4.58 -12.09
N ILE A 120 12.00 -4.34 -10.93
CA ILE A 120 11.29 -4.20 -9.66
C ILE A 120 11.65 -2.85 -9.02
N ILE A 121 10.63 -2.11 -8.60
CA ILE A 121 10.75 -0.89 -7.79
C ILE A 121 9.84 -1.06 -6.58
N ASP A 122 10.42 -1.28 -5.40
CA ASP A 122 9.67 -1.66 -4.20
C ASP A 122 10.30 -1.12 -2.92
N HIS A 123 9.53 -1.08 -1.84
CA HIS A 123 10.00 -0.78 -0.50
C HIS A 123 9.65 -1.89 0.52
N HIS A 124 9.03 -2.96 0.10
CA HIS A 124 8.80 -4.12 0.97
C HIS A 124 10.08 -4.90 1.22
N PRO A 125 10.34 -5.40 2.45
CA PRO A 125 11.43 -6.34 2.70
C PRO A 125 11.29 -7.58 1.82
N CYS A 126 12.35 -7.92 1.09
CA CYS A 126 12.36 -9.09 0.21
C CYS A 126 13.73 -9.74 0.22
N GLU A 127 13.78 -11.07 0.44
CA GLU A 127 15.03 -11.85 0.41
C GLU A 127 15.36 -12.36 -0.99
N THR A 128 14.34 -12.62 -1.81
CA THR A 128 14.50 -13.18 -3.16
C THR A 128 13.51 -12.55 -4.14
N HIS A 129 13.98 -12.24 -5.34
CA HIS A 129 13.15 -11.65 -6.40
C HIS A 129 13.59 -12.13 -7.79
N THR A 130 12.76 -11.91 -8.81
CA THR A 130 12.99 -12.33 -10.20
C THR A 130 13.45 -11.20 -11.11
N GLY A 131 13.54 -9.97 -10.63
CA GLY A 131 13.95 -8.80 -11.41
C GLY A 131 15.41 -8.86 -11.84
N GLU A 132 15.70 -8.55 -13.12
CA GLU A 132 17.07 -8.42 -13.64
C GLU A 132 17.73 -7.07 -13.26
N ALA A 133 16.91 -6.03 -13.02
CA ALA A 133 17.31 -4.78 -12.43
C ALA A 133 16.25 -4.36 -11.39
N PHE A 134 16.67 -3.79 -10.29
CA PHE A 134 15.76 -3.50 -9.19
C PHE A 134 16.25 -2.37 -8.28
N VAL A 135 15.29 -1.71 -7.64
CA VAL A 135 15.48 -0.91 -6.42
C VAL A 135 14.50 -1.44 -5.38
N ILE A 136 15.01 -2.04 -4.32
CA ILE A 136 14.22 -2.49 -3.17
C ILE A 136 14.80 -1.77 -1.94
N ARG A 137 14.02 -0.85 -1.37
CA ARG A 137 14.45 0.00 -0.26
C ARG A 137 13.46 -0.01 0.90
N PRO A 138 13.56 -0.96 1.84
CA PRO A 138 12.64 -1.08 2.96
C PRO A 138 12.59 0.13 3.91
N GLN A 139 13.58 1.02 3.83
CA GLN A 139 13.62 2.25 4.61
C GLN A 139 12.83 3.39 3.97
N ALA A 140 12.52 3.32 2.67
CA ALA A 140 11.71 4.34 2.02
C ALA A 140 10.28 4.32 2.57
N ALA A 141 9.76 5.50 2.84
CA ALA A 141 8.40 5.65 3.39
C ALA A 141 7.31 5.15 2.45
N ALA A 142 7.58 5.17 1.14
CA ALA A 142 6.68 4.76 0.07
C ALA A 142 7.50 4.54 -1.22
N VAL A 143 7.00 3.75 -2.16
CA VAL A 143 7.58 3.67 -3.51
C VAL A 143 7.47 5.01 -4.23
N GLY A 144 6.47 5.84 -3.88
CA GLY A 144 6.34 7.20 -4.38
C GLY A 144 7.57 8.07 -4.13
N VAL A 145 8.32 7.86 -3.03
CA VAL A 145 9.61 8.53 -2.78
C VAL A 145 10.65 8.07 -3.80
N ILE A 146 10.79 6.75 -3.97
CA ILE A 146 11.76 6.13 -4.90
C ILE A 146 11.52 6.59 -6.34
N VAL A 147 10.25 6.61 -6.78
CA VAL A 147 9.87 7.07 -8.13
C VAL A 147 10.09 8.57 -8.30
N THR A 148 9.92 9.38 -7.22
CA THR A 148 10.28 10.81 -7.25
C THR A 148 11.78 10.99 -7.50
N GLU A 149 12.62 10.25 -6.79
CA GLU A 149 14.07 10.26 -6.98
C GLU A 149 14.47 9.77 -8.37
N TYR A 150 13.79 8.74 -8.89
CA TYR A 150 14.02 8.25 -10.25
C TYR A 150 13.72 9.32 -11.31
N ALA A 151 12.64 10.09 -11.13
CA ALA A 151 12.36 11.23 -12.01
C ALA A 151 13.48 12.30 -11.97
N LEU A 152 14.03 12.59 -10.78
CA LEU A 152 15.16 13.50 -10.62
C LEU A 152 16.43 12.95 -11.29
N HIS A 153 16.73 11.66 -11.11
CA HIS A 153 17.86 10.96 -11.77
C HIS A 153 17.80 11.10 -13.30
N LEU A 154 16.62 10.95 -13.88
CA LEU A 154 16.40 11.10 -15.32
C LEU A 154 16.37 12.56 -15.80
N GLY A 155 16.39 13.54 -14.90
CA GLY A 155 16.21 14.95 -15.23
C GLY A 155 14.80 15.26 -15.78
N VAL A 156 13.81 14.39 -15.52
CA VAL A 156 12.44 14.57 -15.95
C VAL A 156 11.76 15.63 -15.08
N ARG A 157 11.15 16.62 -15.71
CA ARG A 157 10.39 17.65 -14.98
C ARG A 157 9.15 17.03 -14.36
N LEU A 158 8.99 17.19 -13.06
CA LEU A 158 7.78 16.83 -12.35
C LEU A 158 6.64 17.76 -12.78
N THR A 159 5.75 17.24 -13.61
CA THR A 159 4.51 17.95 -14.00
C THR A 159 3.45 17.74 -12.93
N ARG A 160 2.42 18.61 -12.89
CA ARG A 160 1.31 18.46 -11.94
C ARG A 160 0.69 17.04 -11.95
N PRO A 161 0.41 16.38 -13.10
CA PRO A 161 -0.10 15.02 -13.10
C PRO A 161 0.82 14.01 -12.41
N ILE A 162 2.11 14.02 -12.71
CA ILE A 162 3.12 13.16 -12.07
C ILE A 162 3.17 13.44 -10.57
N ALA A 163 3.27 14.73 -10.19
CA ALA A 163 3.36 15.15 -8.81
C ALA A 163 2.11 14.78 -7.99
N GLN A 164 0.92 14.88 -8.58
CA GLN A 164 -0.33 14.51 -7.91
C GLN A 164 -0.37 13.01 -7.58
N CYS A 165 0.06 12.15 -8.51
CA CYS A 165 0.12 10.71 -8.31
C CYS A 165 1.14 10.34 -7.22
N LEU A 166 2.36 10.89 -7.28
CA LEU A 166 3.43 10.61 -6.30
C LEU A 166 3.07 11.16 -4.91
N PHE A 167 2.44 12.32 -4.85
CA PHE A 167 2.00 12.89 -3.57
C PHE A 167 0.92 12.02 -2.93
N CYS A 168 -0.04 11.52 -3.71
CA CYS A 168 -1.03 10.56 -3.21
C CYS A 168 -0.36 9.29 -2.67
N ALA A 169 0.60 8.73 -3.39
CA ALA A 169 1.39 7.57 -2.98
C ALA A 169 2.01 7.77 -1.59
N ILE A 170 2.77 8.86 -1.42
CA ILE A 170 3.46 9.15 -0.15
C ILE A 170 2.46 9.40 0.99
N VAL A 171 1.38 10.15 0.75
CA VAL A 171 0.38 10.48 1.78
C VAL A 171 -0.34 9.24 2.28
N THR A 172 -0.68 8.32 1.37
CA THR A 172 -1.42 7.11 1.76
C THR A 172 -0.54 6.16 2.55
N ASP A 173 0.68 5.90 2.12
CA ASP A 173 1.56 4.94 2.77
C ASP A 173 2.19 5.45 4.08
N THR A 174 2.28 6.76 4.25
CA THR A 174 2.67 7.40 5.52
C THR A 174 1.48 7.64 6.46
N GLY A 175 0.27 7.23 6.08
CA GLY A 175 -0.95 7.50 6.85
C GLY A 175 -1.13 8.99 7.10
N ARG A 176 -1.01 9.84 6.09
CA ARG A 176 -1.06 11.31 6.23
C ARG A 176 0.10 11.85 7.07
N PHE A 177 1.29 11.28 6.93
CA PHE A 177 2.50 11.59 7.72
C PHE A 177 2.32 11.35 9.24
N GLN A 178 1.46 10.42 9.63
CA GLN A 178 1.20 10.07 11.04
C GLN A 178 1.89 8.77 11.47
N TYR A 179 2.35 7.94 10.51
CA TYR A 179 2.99 6.67 10.81
C TYR A 179 4.49 6.85 11.06
N GLN A 180 5.12 5.83 11.63
CA GLN A 180 6.54 5.87 12.00
C GLN A 180 7.49 5.90 10.81
N ASN A 181 7.02 5.50 9.62
CA ASN A 181 7.77 5.58 8.37
C ASN A 181 7.81 7.01 7.79
N ALA A 182 7.04 7.96 8.32
CA ALA A 182 7.11 9.36 7.92
C ALA A 182 8.42 9.99 8.42
N ASP A 183 9.39 10.06 7.54
CA ASP A 183 10.77 10.50 7.77
C ASP A 183 11.08 11.83 7.04
N PRO A 184 12.25 12.46 7.27
CA PRO A 184 12.63 13.69 6.59
C PRO A 184 12.62 13.59 5.06
N GLU A 185 12.92 12.41 4.49
CA GLU A 185 12.94 12.18 3.05
C GLU A 185 11.54 12.24 2.45
N SER A 186 10.55 11.63 3.08
CA SER A 186 9.14 11.68 2.66
C SER A 186 8.59 13.12 2.68
N PHE A 187 8.96 13.93 3.69
CA PHE A 187 8.58 15.35 3.74
C PHE A 187 9.27 16.19 2.67
N GLN A 188 10.54 15.90 2.35
CA GLN A 188 11.26 16.59 1.27
C GLN A 188 10.66 16.27 -0.09
N ALA A 189 10.36 14.99 -0.34
CA ALA A 189 9.65 14.56 -1.53
C ALA A 189 8.26 15.23 -1.64
N ALA A 190 7.49 15.23 -0.57
CA ALA A 190 6.18 15.87 -0.53
C ALA A 190 6.26 17.37 -0.84
N SER A 191 7.23 18.09 -0.25
CA SER A 191 7.45 19.51 -0.52
C SER A 191 7.74 19.76 -1.99
N LEU A 192 8.65 18.96 -2.58
CA LEU A 192 8.99 19.06 -4.00
C LEU A 192 7.79 18.82 -4.91
N LEU A 193 6.94 17.84 -4.56
CA LEU A 193 5.74 17.51 -5.33
C LEU A 193 4.68 18.61 -5.23
N VAL A 194 4.53 19.25 -4.07
CA VAL A 194 3.63 20.40 -3.90
C VAL A 194 4.14 21.60 -4.72
N ASP A 195 5.44 21.86 -4.74
CA ASP A 195 6.04 22.89 -5.59
C ASP A 195 5.84 22.60 -7.08
N ALA A 196 5.79 21.32 -7.47
CA ALA A 196 5.47 20.88 -8.83
C ALA A 196 3.96 20.93 -9.16
N GLY A 197 3.11 21.30 -8.20
CA GLY A 197 1.68 21.55 -8.38
C GLY A 197 0.76 20.43 -7.89
N ALA A 198 1.26 19.46 -7.11
CA ALA A 198 0.39 18.53 -6.39
C ALA A 198 -0.53 19.31 -5.42
N SER A 199 -1.76 18.86 -5.28
CA SER A 199 -2.74 19.45 -4.39
C SER A 199 -3.02 18.56 -3.18
N PRO A 200 -2.45 18.86 -2.00
CA PRO A 200 -2.76 18.14 -0.77
C PRO A 200 -4.26 18.14 -0.44
N ALA A 201 -4.94 19.25 -0.73
CA ALA A 201 -6.38 19.37 -0.49
C ALA A 201 -7.20 18.42 -1.38
N GLU A 202 -6.80 18.24 -2.66
CA GLU A 202 -7.47 17.33 -3.59
C GLU A 202 -7.28 15.86 -3.16
N VAL A 203 -6.08 15.48 -2.73
CA VAL A 203 -5.83 14.14 -2.18
C VAL A 203 -6.65 13.93 -0.91
N SER A 204 -6.62 14.88 0.03
CA SER A 204 -7.38 14.79 1.28
C SER A 204 -8.88 14.65 1.03
N LEU A 205 -9.44 15.45 0.10
CA LEU A 205 -10.85 15.41 -0.23
C LEU A 205 -11.26 14.05 -0.82
N ASN A 206 -10.51 13.53 -1.81
CA ASN A 206 -10.90 12.31 -2.50
C ASN A 206 -10.64 11.04 -1.68
N VAL A 207 -9.53 10.97 -0.97
CA VAL A 207 -9.11 9.76 -0.25
C VAL A 207 -9.74 9.69 1.15
N TYR A 208 -9.84 10.83 1.87
CA TYR A 208 -10.19 10.84 3.29
C TYR A 208 -11.47 11.60 3.65
N GLN A 209 -12.08 12.35 2.72
CA GLN A 209 -13.25 13.21 3.01
C GLN A 209 -14.40 13.02 2.02
N SER A 210 -14.42 11.91 1.25
CA SER A 210 -15.50 11.62 0.29
C SER A 210 -16.21 10.30 0.60
N PHE A 211 -16.50 10.09 1.88
CA PHE A 211 -17.24 8.91 2.34
C PHE A 211 -18.72 8.99 1.97
N SER A 212 -19.32 7.85 1.70
CA SER A 212 -20.77 7.75 1.53
C SER A 212 -21.48 7.89 2.88
N LEU A 213 -22.77 8.27 2.87
CA LEU A 213 -23.57 8.25 4.09
C LEU A 213 -23.71 6.82 4.64
N ALA A 214 -23.73 5.82 3.75
CA ALA A 214 -23.73 4.40 4.10
C ALA A 214 -22.47 4.02 4.90
N TYR A 215 -21.29 4.49 4.46
CA TYR A 215 -20.05 4.32 5.21
C TYR A 215 -20.14 4.91 6.63
N LEU A 216 -20.63 6.15 6.78
CA LEU A 216 -20.73 6.79 8.09
C LEU A 216 -21.67 6.04 9.04
N HIS A 217 -22.74 5.44 8.50
CA HIS A 217 -23.60 4.55 9.29
C HIS A 217 -22.90 3.24 9.67
N LEU A 218 -22.12 2.66 8.75
CA LEU A 218 -21.30 1.48 9.03
C LEU A 218 -20.23 1.77 10.07
N GLU A 219 -19.51 2.88 9.92
CA GLU A 219 -18.50 3.35 10.88
C GLU A 219 -19.10 3.49 12.29
N SER A 220 -20.27 4.13 12.40
CA SER A 220 -21.00 4.25 13.67
C SER A 220 -21.29 2.88 14.29
N ALA A 221 -21.73 1.90 13.50
CA ALA A 221 -22.02 0.55 13.97
C ALA A 221 -20.74 -0.17 14.45
N VAL A 222 -19.65 -0.05 13.69
CA VAL A 222 -18.36 -0.65 14.03
C VAL A 222 -17.75 0.01 15.27
N MET A 223 -17.79 1.35 15.35
CA MET A 223 -17.22 2.09 16.49
C MET A 223 -17.99 1.82 17.80
N SER A 224 -19.30 1.59 17.74
CA SER A 224 -20.10 1.22 18.92
C SER A 224 -19.71 -0.12 19.54
N ARG A 225 -18.99 -0.99 18.81
CA ARG A 225 -18.51 -2.31 19.23
C ARG A 225 -17.04 -2.32 19.62
N VAL A 226 -16.33 -1.20 19.44
CA VAL A 226 -14.91 -1.15 19.80
C VAL A 226 -14.74 -1.57 21.25
N THR A 227 -13.92 -2.55 21.46
CA THR A 227 -13.57 -3.04 22.79
C THR A 227 -12.07 -3.27 22.90
N THR A 228 -11.59 -3.48 24.12
CA THR A 228 -10.16 -3.67 24.37
C THR A 228 -9.89 -5.03 24.99
N PHE A 229 -8.68 -5.54 24.81
CA PHE A 229 -8.20 -6.81 25.29
C PHE A 229 -6.76 -6.68 25.81
N ALA A 230 -6.24 -7.66 26.54
CA ALA A 230 -4.87 -7.69 27.10
C ALA A 230 -4.52 -6.39 27.86
N GLY A 231 -5.32 -6.05 28.88
CA GLY A 231 -5.07 -4.87 29.72
C GLY A 231 -5.21 -3.52 28.98
N GLY A 232 -5.93 -3.49 27.85
CA GLY A 232 -6.12 -2.29 27.05
C GLY A 232 -5.09 -2.12 25.92
N LYS A 233 -4.09 -2.98 25.82
CA LYS A 233 -3.05 -2.91 24.78
C LYS A 233 -3.56 -3.22 23.38
N ILE A 234 -4.64 -4.00 23.25
CA ILE A 234 -5.25 -4.37 21.98
C ILE A 234 -6.64 -3.75 21.90
N ALA A 235 -6.91 -2.95 20.86
CA ALA A 235 -8.24 -2.49 20.51
C ALA A 235 -8.74 -3.30 19.32
N TYR A 236 -10.01 -3.75 19.35
CA TYR A 236 -10.58 -4.46 18.20
C TYR A 236 -12.04 -4.14 17.98
N SER A 237 -12.48 -4.33 16.74
CA SER A 237 -13.87 -4.26 16.32
C SER A 237 -14.08 -5.11 15.07
N TYR A 238 -15.33 -5.16 14.59
CA TYR A 238 -15.68 -5.94 13.42
C TYR A 238 -16.89 -5.37 12.68
N ALA A 239 -17.01 -5.73 11.39
CA ALA A 239 -18.17 -5.53 10.56
C ALA A 239 -18.72 -6.87 10.08
N THR A 240 -20.05 -7.01 10.10
CA THR A 240 -20.76 -8.18 9.60
C THR A 240 -21.36 -7.94 8.22
N ILE A 241 -21.68 -9.01 7.47
CA ILE A 241 -22.48 -8.91 6.23
C ILE A 241 -23.82 -8.23 6.50
N GLU A 242 -24.42 -8.49 7.68
CA GLU A 242 -25.68 -7.84 8.06
C GLU A 242 -25.53 -6.32 8.28
N ASP A 243 -24.39 -5.86 8.80
CA ASP A 243 -24.11 -4.43 8.90
C ASP A 243 -24.05 -3.78 7.51
N LEU A 244 -23.34 -4.40 6.57
CA LEU A 244 -23.27 -3.93 5.18
C LEU A 244 -24.67 -3.87 4.56
N ARG A 245 -25.46 -4.92 4.74
CA ARG A 245 -26.84 -4.95 4.22
C ARG A 245 -27.72 -3.85 4.83
N ARG A 246 -27.62 -3.63 6.14
CA ARG A 246 -28.43 -2.64 6.88
C ARG A 246 -28.06 -1.21 6.53
N THR A 247 -26.76 -0.91 6.36
CA THR A 247 -26.27 0.42 6.08
C THR A 247 -26.27 0.76 4.58
N GLY A 248 -26.23 -0.27 3.73
CA GLY A 248 -26.04 -0.12 2.29
C GLY A 248 -24.60 0.16 1.88
N ALA A 249 -23.65 0.05 2.82
CA ALA A 249 -22.23 0.21 2.54
C ALA A 249 -21.69 -1.02 1.76
N SER A 250 -20.72 -0.78 0.91
CA SER A 250 -20.01 -1.83 0.17
C SER A 250 -18.85 -2.40 1.00
N LEU A 251 -18.38 -3.59 0.63
CA LEU A 251 -17.32 -4.28 1.36
C LEU A 251 -15.97 -3.54 1.30
N ASP A 252 -15.68 -2.86 0.21
CA ASP A 252 -14.48 -2.04 0.02
C ASP A 252 -14.48 -0.78 0.93
N GLU A 253 -15.65 -0.27 1.29
CA GLU A 253 -15.74 0.84 2.25
C GLU A 253 -15.32 0.45 3.68
N CYS A 254 -15.14 -0.83 3.99
CA CYS A 254 -14.62 -1.26 5.29
C CYS A 254 -13.12 -1.00 5.49
N ASP A 255 -12.35 -0.80 4.43
CA ASP A 255 -10.87 -0.86 4.52
C ASP A 255 -10.25 0.25 5.38
N GLY A 256 -10.89 1.42 5.49
CA GLY A 256 -10.43 2.52 6.35
C GLY A 256 -10.78 2.39 7.84
N LEU A 257 -11.70 1.49 8.21
CA LEU A 257 -12.21 1.40 9.59
C LEU A 257 -11.17 0.93 10.62
N ILE A 258 -10.12 0.26 10.18
CA ILE A 258 -9.01 -0.13 11.05
C ILE A 258 -8.28 1.08 11.66
N ASP A 259 -8.18 2.19 10.95
CA ASP A 259 -7.49 3.39 11.43
C ASP A 259 -8.30 4.08 12.54
N GLU A 260 -9.63 4.02 12.46
CA GLU A 260 -10.50 4.50 13.53
C GLU A 260 -10.37 3.61 14.79
N VAL A 261 -10.36 2.26 14.64
CA VAL A 261 -10.11 1.34 15.76
C VAL A 261 -8.72 1.59 16.35
N ARG A 262 -7.73 1.88 15.51
CA ARG A 262 -6.36 2.21 15.93
C ARG A 262 -6.30 3.48 16.80
N SER A 263 -7.26 4.40 16.68
CA SER A 263 -7.27 5.66 17.41
C SER A 263 -7.52 5.52 18.92
N VAL A 264 -7.93 4.35 19.43
CA VAL A 264 -8.20 4.11 20.86
C VAL A 264 -6.96 4.46 21.70
N ARG A 265 -7.13 5.38 22.67
CA ARG A 265 -6.04 5.79 23.54
C ARG A 265 -5.57 4.64 24.43
N GLY A 266 -4.26 4.44 24.50
CA GLY A 266 -3.64 3.40 25.33
C GLY A 266 -3.51 2.04 24.64
N SER A 267 -4.20 1.81 23.52
CA SER A 267 -3.95 0.61 22.73
C SER A 267 -2.65 0.74 21.92
N GLU A 268 -1.95 -0.37 21.78
CA GLU A 268 -0.71 -0.50 21.01
C GLU A 268 -0.94 -1.22 19.67
N ILE A 269 -1.91 -2.14 19.65
CA ILE A 269 -2.32 -2.89 18.46
C ILE A 269 -3.81 -2.67 18.20
N ALA A 270 -4.18 -2.53 16.94
CA ALA A 270 -5.57 -2.56 16.48
C ALA A 270 -5.81 -3.79 15.60
N LEU A 271 -6.97 -4.43 15.81
CA LEU A 271 -7.51 -5.50 14.99
C LEU A 271 -8.90 -5.09 14.47
N PHE A 272 -9.09 -5.16 13.17
CA PHE A 272 -10.42 -5.02 12.58
C PHE A 272 -10.74 -6.26 11.74
N LEU A 273 -11.85 -6.91 12.05
CA LEU A 273 -12.34 -8.07 11.30
C LEU A 273 -13.52 -7.68 10.43
N LYS A 274 -13.64 -8.26 9.26
CA LYS A 274 -14.84 -8.14 8.41
C LYS A 274 -15.23 -9.49 7.84
N GLU A 275 -16.52 -9.82 7.92
CA GLU A 275 -17.07 -10.94 7.19
C GLU A 275 -16.99 -10.67 5.68
N VAL A 276 -16.56 -11.66 4.92
CA VAL A 276 -16.54 -11.60 3.46
C VAL A 276 -17.34 -12.76 2.88
N PRO A 277 -17.87 -12.65 1.65
CA PRO A 277 -18.63 -13.72 1.03
C PRO A 277 -17.88 -15.04 1.01
N GLY A 278 -18.62 -16.15 1.17
CA GLY A 278 -18.05 -17.50 1.13
C GLY A 278 -17.62 -18.05 2.49
N GLY A 279 -18.14 -17.52 3.61
CA GLY A 279 -17.86 -18.04 4.95
C GLY A 279 -16.43 -17.78 5.41
N LYS A 280 -15.90 -16.61 5.04
CA LYS A 280 -14.54 -16.18 5.39
C LYS A 280 -14.57 -14.89 6.19
N VAL A 281 -13.52 -14.68 6.95
CA VAL A 281 -13.26 -13.43 7.69
C VAL A 281 -11.90 -12.88 7.26
N ARG A 282 -11.90 -11.61 6.86
CA ARG A 282 -10.66 -10.86 6.61
C ARG A 282 -10.31 -10.03 7.84
N GLY A 283 -9.06 -10.14 8.29
CA GLY A 283 -8.50 -9.37 9.39
C GLY A 283 -7.46 -8.37 8.92
N ASN A 284 -7.56 -7.15 9.44
CA ASN A 284 -6.57 -6.09 9.27
C ASN A 284 -5.93 -5.81 10.63
N LEU A 285 -4.61 -5.70 10.66
CA LEU A 285 -3.82 -5.44 11.84
C LEU A 285 -3.02 -4.15 11.68
N ARG A 286 -2.93 -3.34 12.73
CA ARG A 286 -2.07 -2.16 12.79
C ARG A 286 -1.35 -2.12 14.12
N SER A 287 -0.06 -1.77 14.12
CA SER A 287 0.72 -1.46 15.30
C SER A 287 0.96 0.04 15.40
N LYS A 288 0.84 0.60 16.62
CA LYS A 288 1.23 1.99 16.91
C LYS A 288 2.67 2.12 17.36
N THR A 289 3.26 0.99 17.75
CA THR A 289 4.58 0.91 18.36
C THR A 289 5.47 -0.08 17.59
N ASN A 290 6.36 -0.77 18.26
CA ASN A 290 7.33 -1.68 17.63
C ASN A 290 6.85 -3.14 17.55
N TRP A 291 5.57 -3.43 17.83
CA TRP A 291 5.04 -4.79 17.73
C TRP A 291 4.90 -5.19 16.27
N ASP A 292 5.51 -6.30 15.91
CA ASP A 292 5.48 -6.83 14.53
C ASP A 292 4.21 -7.69 14.33
N VAL A 293 3.14 -7.03 13.86
CA VAL A 293 1.86 -7.69 13.61
C VAL A 293 1.88 -8.59 12.37
N SER A 294 2.90 -8.48 11.51
CA SER A 294 3.05 -9.35 10.34
C SER A 294 3.30 -10.81 10.71
N LYS A 295 3.89 -11.05 11.88
CA LYS A 295 4.09 -12.40 12.42
C LYS A 295 2.76 -13.12 12.63
N VAL A 296 1.82 -12.45 13.29
CA VAL A 296 0.48 -13.03 13.52
C VAL A 296 -0.27 -13.20 12.19
N ALA A 297 -0.19 -12.22 11.28
CA ALA A 297 -0.81 -12.35 9.97
C ALA A 297 -0.24 -13.53 9.19
N SER A 298 1.07 -13.73 9.19
CA SER A 298 1.75 -14.83 8.47
C SER A 298 1.37 -16.22 9.01
N GLU A 299 1.21 -16.37 10.33
CA GLU A 299 0.70 -17.61 10.94
C GLU A 299 -0.72 -17.96 10.50
N LEU A 300 -1.48 -16.96 10.04
CA LEU A 300 -2.84 -17.09 9.53
C LEU A 300 -2.91 -17.13 8.00
N GLY A 301 -1.76 -17.35 7.34
CA GLY A 301 -1.66 -17.42 5.88
C GLY A 301 -1.75 -16.07 5.17
N GLY A 302 -1.58 -14.97 5.91
CA GLY A 302 -1.52 -13.60 5.40
C GLY A 302 -0.11 -13.03 5.36
N GLY A 303 0.02 -11.70 5.50
CA GLY A 303 1.32 -11.01 5.50
C GLY A 303 1.17 -9.49 5.54
N GLY A 304 2.27 -8.79 5.36
CA GLY A 304 2.36 -7.33 5.36
C GLY A 304 3.63 -6.83 6.05
N HIS A 305 3.60 -5.57 6.46
CA HIS A 305 4.67 -4.93 7.23
C HIS A 305 4.52 -5.17 8.74
N ALA A 306 5.61 -4.97 9.49
CA ALA A 306 5.59 -5.02 10.95
C ALA A 306 4.49 -4.14 11.57
N ALA A 307 4.27 -2.94 11.01
CA ALA A 307 3.26 -2.00 11.50
C ALA A 307 1.85 -2.20 10.91
N ALA A 308 1.71 -2.91 9.78
CA ALA A 308 0.45 -3.06 9.04
C ALA A 308 0.40 -4.38 8.28
N ALA A 309 -0.50 -5.28 8.67
CA ALA A 309 -0.61 -6.60 8.07
C ALA A 309 -2.08 -7.03 7.95
N GLY A 310 -2.35 -8.03 7.13
CA GLY A 310 -3.69 -8.58 6.94
C GLY A 310 -3.68 -10.07 6.65
N PHE A 311 -4.82 -10.71 6.91
CA PHE A 311 -5.02 -12.13 6.67
C PHE A 311 -6.48 -12.41 6.24
N THR A 312 -6.71 -13.58 5.67
CA THR A 312 -8.07 -14.07 5.37
C THR A 312 -8.16 -15.54 5.73
N VAL A 313 -9.12 -15.90 6.57
CA VAL A 313 -9.32 -17.26 7.07
C VAL A 313 -10.77 -17.70 6.87
N GLU A 314 -10.99 -18.99 6.78
CA GLU A 314 -12.33 -19.59 6.83
C GLU A 314 -12.82 -19.66 8.28
N GLY A 315 -14.11 -19.50 8.50
CA GLY A 315 -14.76 -19.53 9.81
C GLY A 315 -15.69 -18.35 10.05
N ASP A 316 -16.33 -18.33 11.20
CA ASP A 316 -17.12 -17.19 11.66
C ASP A 316 -16.30 -16.21 12.53
N LEU A 317 -16.88 -15.05 12.84
CA LEU A 317 -16.20 -13.99 13.59
C LEU A 317 -15.76 -14.44 14.99
N ASP A 318 -16.56 -15.22 15.70
CA ASP A 318 -16.28 -15.66 17.07
C ASP A 318 -15.12 -16.66 17.08
N GLU A 319 -15.09 -17.60 16.15
CA GLU A 319 -13.99 -18.56 15.96
C GLU A 319 -12.68 -17.84 15.62
N VAL A 320 -12.75 -16.86 14.72
CA VAL A 320 -11.57 -16.08 14.31
C VAL A 320 -11.07 -15.21 15.46
N LEU A 321 -11.95 -14.53 16.20
CA LEU A 321 -11.59 -13.77 17.40
C LEU A 321 -10.93 -14.67 18.46
N ALA A 322 -11.51 -15.84 18.72
CA ALA A 322 -10.95 -16.81 19.66
C ALA A 322 -9.55 -17.31 19.26
N THR A 323 -9.24 -17.30 17.97
CA THR A 323 -7.91 -17.69 17.43
C THR A 323 -6.91 -16.55 17.45
N VAL A 324 -7.33 -15.34 17.05
CA VAL A 324 -6.42 -14.20 16.81
C VAL A 324 -6.07 -13.47 18.09
N LEU A 325 -7.04 -13.23 18.99
CA LEU A 325 -6.80 -12.44 20.20
C LEU A 325 -5.73 -13.06 21.12
N PRO A 326 -5.69 -14.40 21.38
CA PRO A 326 -4.59 -14.99 22.13
C PRO A 326 -3.22 -14.76 21.51
N LYS A 327 -3.10 -14.89 20.17
CA LYS A 327 -1.83 -14.66 19.45
C LYS A 327 -1.36 -13.20 19.59
N LEU A 328 -2.28 -12.24 19.50
CA LEU A 328 -1.96 -10.83 19.70
C LEU A 328 -1.59 -10.53 21.15
N ARG A 329 -2.27 -11.17 22.14
CA ARG A 329 -1.87 -11.06 23.55
C ARG A 329 -0.46 -11.58 23.75
N ASP A 330 -0.14 -12.76 23.24
CA ASP A 330 1.19 -13.36 23.39
C ASP A 330 2.27 -12.49 22.73
N LEU A 331 1.93 -11.73 21.69
CA LEU A 331 2.83 -10.75 21.07
C LEU A 331 3.14 -9.57 22.02
N VAL A 332 2.14 -9.02 22.73
CA VAL A 332 2.31 -7.84 23.60
C VAL A 332 2.74 -8.21 25.05
N ASP A 333 2.61 -9.47 25.44
CA ASP A 333 3.03 -9.97 26.77
C ASP A 333 4.52 -10.36 26.82
N VAL A 334 5.21 -10.36 25.67
CA VAL A 334 6.68 -10.44 25.67
C VAL A 334 7.19 -9.20 26.42
N PRO A 335 7.96 -9.36 27.52
CA PRO A 335 8.47 -8.21 28.26
C PRO A 335 9.20 -7.26 27.31
N ASP A 336 8.71 -6.03 27.22
CA ASP A 336 9.45 -5.00 26.48
C ASP A 336 10.81 -4.84 27.19
N TRP A 337 11.92 -4.91 26.46
CA TRP A 337 13.26 -4.70 27.01
C TRP A 337 13.36 -3.39 27.81
N ARG A 338 12.46 -2.44 27.58
CA ARG A 338 12.32 -1.20 28.35
C ARG A 338 11.83 -1.41 29.78
N ASP A 339 11.07 -2.48 30.06
CA ASP A 339 10.62 -2.81 31.42
C ASP A 339 11.72 -3.46 32.25
N ALA A 340 12.71 -4.11 31.63
CA ALA A 340 13.84 -4.73 32.30
C ALA A 340 14.92 -3.74 32.76
N THR A 341 14.92 -2.50 32.26
CA THR A 341 15.93 -1.48 32.57
C THR A 341 15.48 -0.42 33.56
N GLY A 342 14.19 -0.41 33.98
CA GLY A 342 13.69 0.51 35.01
C GLY A 342 13.77 1.99 34.70
N SER A 343 13.83 2.34 33.41
CA SER A 343 13.95 3.74 32.96
C SER A 343 12.89 4.07 31.91
N LEU A 344 12.04 4.96 32.31
CA LEU A 344 11.10 5.85 31.68
C LEU A 344 9.64 5.52 32.07
N VAL A 345 9.24 6.11 33.16
CA VAL A 345 7.86 6.48 33.46
C VAL A 345 7.46 7.66 32.55
#